data_806daf0cb749a2e9b719b0645bafb71d
#
_entry.id   806daf0cb749a2e9b719b0645bafb71d
#
_cell.length_a   1.000
_cell.length_b   1.000
_cell.length_c   1.000
_cell.angle_alpha   90.00
_cell.angle_beta   90.00
_cell.angle_gamma   90.00
#
_symmetry.space_group_name_H-M   'P 1'
#
loop_
_entity.id
_entity.type
_entity.pdbx_description
1 polymer ?
#
loop_
_entity_poly.entity_id
_entity_poly.type
_entity_poly.pdbx_seq_one_letter_code
_entity_poly.pdbx_strand_id
1 'polypeptide(L)'
;MSNSMLEPAVNKRLSEASVADQLFLSGFVLDRAAGELLTADGHLAGLRKQALHVLLLLGARPKQVVGKDELMRAVWPNVVVGESSLAKAVSDIRRVLQDHDHQLLRNVTRRGYMLVPDPAWRGKSSPAPLANQVPSLSLVVLPLKAEPGTAEEWMADAITTDLMHSMDRMSGSFVIGRSTAFSYKGTEVDPRNVARELGVRYVVLGSTRCDGERVRFSLSMVDGESGVQLWGQQFDMERANLEHSIDDVVGQLARSLFVQLFHSVGDRVMRLKPERVAADDLAMRGWSVYFRILSRENIRESLHLFEEALAKDPDSVRALAGVSTASSFGVMLEYLPDKAASLRRAEETTARLEQLGADDWFTLTARVVFANVRGEWEKMLQMANTMVERFPNDPTAHQQRSAALMKLGQFEESIAAAQRAVRFSPRDSRFGLLHLCVATNQFMLEQYAQATENARRMQAASPNIPIATPLLAASLVRSGHREEGKALLRDHLAKNPNCDSSSVAPLMPGSHPRFVEGRDRMIASLREIGLP
;
A
#
# COMPACT_ATOMS: atom_id res chain seq x y z
N MET A 1 -6.77 24.76 -36.72
CA MET A 1 -5.74 24.02 -35.96
C MET A 1 -5.57 24.73 -34.62
N SER A 2 -6.19 24.25 -33.56
CA SER A 2 -5.91 24.56 -32.14
C SER A 2 -7.14 24.19 -31.30
N ASN A 3 -7.34 22.91 -31.03
CA ASN A 3 -8.33 22.49 -30.02
C ASN A 3 -8.04 21.10 -29.41
N SER A 4 -6.78 20.67 -29.37
CA SER A 4 -6.47 19.28 -28.94
C SER A 4 -5.55 19.17 -27.69
N MET A 5 -5.25 20.28 -27.00
CA MET A 5 -4.32 20.26 -25.86
C MET A 5 -4.94 20.60 -24.48
N LEU A 6 -6.27 20.79 -24.39
CA LEU A 6 -6.95 21.14 -23.13
C LEU A 6 -7.72 19.96 -22.47
N GLU A 7 -7.93 18.87 -23.16
CA GLU A 7 -8.69 17.72 -22.62
C GLU A 7 -8.01 16.92 -21.48
N PRO A 8 -6.67 16.77 -21.39
CA PRO A 8 -6.09 15.98 -20.32
C PRO A 8 -6.11 16.66 -18.94
N ALA A 9 -6.12 17.98 -18.89
CA ALA A 9 -6.05 18.73 -17.63
C ALA A 9 -7.39 18.80 -16.88
N VAL A 10 -8.51 18.72 -17.61
CA VAL A 10 -9.87 18.79 -17.06
C VAL A 10 -10.28 17.45 -16.46
N ASN A 11 -9.97 16.34 -17.13
CA ASN A 11 -10.20 15.00 -16.59
C ASN A 11 -9.36 14.72 -15.32
N LYS A 12 -8.19 15.34 -15.17
CA LYS A 12 -7.35 15.21 -13.99
C LYS A 12 -7.95 15.90 -12.76
N ARG A 13 -8.67 17.03 -12.93
CA ARG A 13 -9.33 17.72 -11.81
C ARG A 13 -10.57 17.00 -11.28
N LEU A 14 -11.29 16.24 -12.11
CA LEU A 14 -12.46 15.45 -11.69
C LEU A 14 -12.09 14.16 -10.97
N SER A 15 -10.84 13.68 -11.09
CA SER A 15 -10.37 12.44 -10.46
C SER A 15 -9.75 12.64 -9.07
N GLU A 16 -9.45 13.89 -8.65
CA GLU A 16 -8.76 14.18 -7.39
C GLU A 16 -9.70 14.57 -6.23
N ALA A 17 -11.00 14.83 -6.50
CA ALA A 17 -11.97 15.12 -5.44
C ALA A 17 -12.69 13.85 -4.99
N SER A 18 -12.73 13.59 -3.68
CA SER A 18 -13.52 12.51 -3.10
C SER A 18 -14.98 12.60 -3.56
N VAL A 19 -15.54 11.52 -4.09
CA VAL A 19 -16.97 11.44 -4.53
C VAL A 19 -17.94 11.82 -3.39
N ALA A 20 -17.52 11.70 -2.14
CA ALA A 20 -18.28 12.11 -0.96
C ALA A 20 -18.49 13.65 -0.87
N ASP A 21 -17.64 14.43 -1.51
CA ASP A 21 -17.72 15.91 -1.49
C ASP A 21 -18.41 16.49 -2.72
N GLN A 22 -18.91 15.65 -3.63
CA GLN A 22 -19.60 16.06 -4.84
C GLN A 22 -21.11 15.83 -4.75
N LEU A 23 -21.88 16.85 -5.10
CA LEU A 23 -23.35 16.77 -5.25
C LEU A 23 -23.75 16.95 -6.70
N PHE A 24 -24.57 16.05 -7.19
CA PHE A 24 -25.08 16.09 -8.56
C PHE A 24 -26.41 16.82 -8.62
N LEU A 25 -26.50 17.81 -9.51
CA LEU A 25 -27.60 18.75 -9.61
C LEU A 25 -28.00 18.92 -11.10
N SER A 26 -28.80 18.00 -11.64
CA SER A 26 -29.37 18.08 -13.00
C SER A 26 -28.37 18.45 -14.11
N GLY A 27 -27.30 17.65 -14.24
CA GLY A 27 -26.24 17.91 -15.23
C GLY A 27 -25.10 18.81 -14.76
N PHE A 28 -25.08 19.18 -13.48
CA PHE A 28 -24.00 19.92 -12.83
C PHE A 28 -23.43 19.12 -11.65
N VAL A 29 -22.17 19.37 -11.33
CA VAL A 29 -21.48 18.79 -10.19
C VAL A 29 -21.07 19.93 -9.26
N LEU A 30 -21.62 19.95 -8.05
CA LEU A 30 -21.16 20.84 -6.99
C LEU A 30 -20.04 20.15 -6.23
N ASP A 31 -18.81 20.57 -6.46
CA ASP A 31 -17.64 20.13 -5.70
C ASP A 31 -17.52 20.99 -4.44
N ARG A 32 -17.82 20.38 -3.28
CA ARG A 32 -17.81 21.07 -1.98
C ARG A 32 -16.41 21.28 -1.44
N ALA A 33 -15.46 20.41 -1.79
CA ALA A 33 -14.08 20.52 -1.37
C ALA A 33 -13.35 21.62 -2.14
N ALA A 34 -13.55 21.67 -3.46
CA ALA A 34 -13.02 22.74 -4.30
C ALA A 34 -13.80 24.06 -4.19
N GLY A 35 -15.04 24.03 -3.69
CA GLY A 35 -15.93 25.18 -3.64
C GLY A 35 -16.39 25.64 -5.01
N GLU A 36 -16.57 24.75 -5.97
CA GLU A 36 -16.84 25.03 -7.39
C GLU A 36 -18.10 24.31 -7.88
N LEU A 37 -18.78 24.94 -8.86
CA LEU A 37 -19.86 24.30 -9.61
C LEU A 37 -19.37 24.02 -11.03
N LEU A 38 -19.42 22.77 -11.45
CA LEU A 38 -18.95 22.30 -12.75
C LEU A 38 -20.13 21.83 -13.61
N THR A 39 -20.05 22.01 -14.91
CA THR A 39 -20.96 21.40 -15.90
C THR A 39 -20.63 19.91 -16.05
N ALA A 40 -21.50 19.13 -16.70
CA ALA A 40 -21.27 17.72 -17.00
C ALA A 40 -19.96 17.47 -17.79
N ASP A 41 -19.51 18.46 -18.57
CA ASP A 41 -18.27 18.41 -19.35
C ASP A 41 -17.05 18.90 -18.55
N GLY A 42 -17.19 19.16 -17.23
CA GLY A 42 -16.11 19.55 -16.33
C GLY A 42 -15.68 21.02 -16.41
N HIS A 43 -16.43 21.89 -17.07
CA HIS A 43 -16.16 23.33 -17.10
C HIS A 43 -16.82 24.06 -15.93
N LEU A 44 -16.18 25.14 -15.45
CA LEU A 44 -16.76 25.99 -14.41
C LEU A 44 -18.08 26.60 -14.86
N ALA A 45 -19.15 26.37 -14.12
CA ALA A 45 -20.43 27.01 -14.36
C ALA A 45 -20.36 28.48 -13.89
N GLY A 46 -20.78 29.40 -14.73
CA GLY A 46 -20.71 30.84 -14.49
C GLY A 46 -21.71 31.35 -13.43
N LEU A 47 -21.49 30.97 -12.16
CA LEU A 47 -22.29 31.38 -11.02
C LEU A 47 -21.59 32.54 -10.26
N ARG A 48 -22.35 33.56 -9.86
CA ARG A 48 -21.81 34.67 -9.06
C ARG A 48 -21.33 34.19 -7.69
N LYS A 49 -20.29 34.79 -7.11
CA LYS A 49 -19.65 34.36 -5.86
C LYS A 49 -20.64 34.16 -4.70
N GLN A 50 -21.58 35.11 -4.51
CA GLN A 50 -22.59 35.00 -3.44
C GLN A 50 -23.59 33.87 -3.69
N ALA A 51 -24.01 33.67 -4.94
CA ALA A 51 -24.91 32.58 -5.31
C ALA A 51 -24.23 31.22 -5.14
N LEU A 52 -22.96 31.11 -5.53
CA LEU A 52 -22.16 29.91 -5.28
C LEU A 52 -22.01 29.61 -3.78
N HIS A 53 -21.78 30.63 -2.96
CA HIS A 53 -21.68 30.48 -1.52
C HIS A 53 -23.01 30.01 -0.88
N VAL A 54 -24.16 30.57 -1.33
CA VAL A 54 -25.48 30.04 -0.94
C VAL A 54 -25.63 28.58 -1.33
N LEU A 55 -25.24 28.21 -2.54
CA LEU A 55 -25.35 26.82 -3.02
C LEU A 55 -24.45 25.86 -2.22
N LEU A 56 -23.24 26.26 -1.87
CA LEU A 56 -22.32 25.46 -1.03
C LEU A 56 -22.87 25.25 0.38
N LEU A 57 -23.45 26.28 1.01
CA LEU A 57 -24.07 26.16 2.33
C LEU A 57 -25.28 25.21 2.32
N LEU A 58 -26.10 25.27 1.29
CA LEU A 58 -27.23 24.35 1.10
C LEU A 58 -26.72 22.94 0.75
N GLY A 59 -25.63 22.85 -0.02
CA GLY A 59 -24.98 21.59 -0.38
C GLY A 59 -24.28 20.91 0.80
N ALA A 60 -23.88 21.64 1.83
CA ALA A 60 -23.35 21.06 3.05
C ALA A 60 -24.41 20.28 3.86
N ARG A 61 -25.69 20.61 3.66
CA ARG A 61 -26.83 19.97 4.36
C ARG A 61 -27.95 19.59 3.37
N PRO A 62 -27.68 18.66 2.43
CA PRO A 62 -28.66 18.27 1.43
C PRO A 62 -29.91 17.69 2.09
N LYS A 63 -31.10 18.01 1.53
CA LYS A 63 -32.42 17.63 2.03
C LYS A 63 -32.78 18.22 3.41
N GLN A 64 -32.01 19.15 3.94
CA GLN A 64 -32.34 19.89 5.16
C GLN A 64 -32.70 21.34 4.84
N VAL A 65 -33.58 21.92 5.64
CA VAL A 65 -33.99 23.31 5.49
C VAL A 65 -32.99 24.22 6.18
N VAL A 66 -32.36 25.13 5.45
CA VAL A 66 -31.48 26.17 5.99
C VAL A 66 -32.27 27.49 6.04
N GLY A 67 -32.27 28.11 7.20
CA GLY A 67 -33.04 29.35 7.45
C GLY A 67 -32.55 30.53 6.64
N LYS A 68 -33.47 31.48 6.25
CA LYS A 68 -33.10 32.67 5.50
C LYS A 68 -32.09 33.54 6.24
N ASP A 69 -32.28 33.73 7.56
CA ASP A 69 -31.38 34.55 8.38
C ASP A 69 -30.00 33.89 8.55
N GLU A 70 -29.96 32.57 8.57
CA GLU A 70 -28.72 31.80 8.61
C GLU A 70 -27.92 32.00 7.30
N LEU A 71 -28.59 31.86 6.15
CA LEU A 71 -27.99 32.06 4.83
C LEU A 71 -27.50 33.50 4.67
N MET A 72 -28.31 34.48 5.08
CA MET A 72 -27.94 35.91 4.99
C MET A 72 -26.72 36.22 5.85
N ARG A 73 -26.69 35.77 7.10
CA ARG A 73 -25.53 35.98 7.99
C ARG A 73 -24.27 35.33 7.50
N ALA A 74 -24.36 34.10 6.95
CA ALA A 74 -23.20 33.37 6.48
C ALA A 74 -22.61 33.92 5.17
N VAL A 75 -23.47 34.37 4.24
CA VAL A 75 -23.02 34.83 2.90
C VAL A 75 -22.67 36.32 2.89
N TRP A 76 -23.28 37.14 3.77
CA TRP A 76 -23.03 38.59 3.87
C TRP A 76 -22.72 39.02 5.32
N PRO A 77 -21.62 38.51 5.94
CA PRO A 77 -21.37 38.67 7.38
C PRO A 77 -21.20 40.12 7.86
N ASN A 78 -20.84 41.05 6.96
CA ASN A 78 -20.53 42.45 7.30
C ASN A 78 -21.42 43.49 6.58
N VAL A 79 -22.52 43.04 5.97
CA VAL A 79 -23.41 43.92 5.20
C VAL A 79 -24.86 43.63 5.57
N VAL A 80 -25.60 44.72 5.90
CA VAL A 80 -27.04 44.61 6.11
C VAL A 80 -27.70 44.45 4.74
N VAL A 81 -28.08 43.20 4.40
CA VAL A 81 -28.79 42.88 3.15
C VAL A 81 -30.23 42.52 3.42
N GLY A 82 -31.13 42.94 2.55
CA GLY A 82 -32.53 42.54 2.61
C GLY A 82 -32.78 41.16 1.99
N GLU A 83 -33.95 40.55 2.24
CA GLU A 83 -34.37 39.28 1.65
C GLU A 83 -34.28 39.23 0.11
N SER A 84 -34.35 40.39 -0.55
CA SER A 84 -34.20 40.53 -2.00
C SER A 84 -32.85 40.08 -2.52
N SER A 85 -31.77 40.26 -1.76
CA SER A 85 -30.42 39.82 -2.12
C SER A 85 -30.30 38.28 -2.11
N LEU A 86 -30.88 37.61 -1.12
CA LEU A 86 -30.95 36.16 -1.04
C LEU A 86 -31.87 35.60 -2.15
N ALA A 87 -33.01 36.23 -2.41
CA ALA A 87 -33.92 35.84 -3.47
C ALA A 87 -33.25 35.94 -4.86
N LYS A 88 -32.43 36.96 -5.09
CA LYS A 88 -31.65 37.13 -6.32
C LYS A 88 -30.58 36.04 -6.47
N ALA A 89 -29.86 35.70 -5.40
CA ALA A 89 -28.88 34.60 -5.40
C ALA A 89 -29.55 33.27 -5.71
N VAL A 90 -30.71 32.99 -5.12
CA VAL A 90 -31.53 31.79 -5.39
C VAL A 90 -32.00 31.76 -6.84
N SER A 91 -32.43 32.90 -7.39
CA SER A 91 -32.83 33.00 -8.80
C SER A 91 -31.66 32.74 -9.75
N ASP A 92 -30.47 33.27 -9.44
CA ASP A 92 -29.24 33.02 -10.23
C ASP A 92 -28.86 31.50 -10.19
N ILE A 93 -28.97 30.86 -9.03
CA ILE A 93 -28.73 29.39 -8.89
C ILE A 93 -29.72 28.61 -9.77
N ARG A 94 -31.01 28.87 -9.64
CA ARG A 94 -32.04 28.16 -10.42
C ARG A 94 -31.86 28.33 -11.92
N ARG A 95 -31.51 29.53 -12.35
CA ARG A 95 -31.24 29.82 -13.78
C ARG A 95 -30.05 29.00 -14.30
N VAL A 96 -28.94 28.94 -13.54
CA VAL A 96 -27.74 28.20 -13.95
C VAL A 96 -28.02 26.68 -13.92
N LEU A 97 -28.69 26.19 -12.90
CA LEU A 97 -29.05 24.77 -12.77
C LEU A 97 -30.24 24.35 -13.67
N GLN A 98 -30.86 25.30 -14.40
CA GLN A 98 -32.09 25.09 -15.19
C GLN A 98 -33.25 24.49 -14.37
N ASP A 99 -33.30 24.83 -13.06
CA ASP A 99 -34.33 24.37 -12.11
C ASP A 99 -35.62 25.17 -12.24
N HIS A 100 -36.29 25.06 -13.39
CA HIS A 100 -37.51 25.80 -13.71
C HIS A 100 -38.69 25.39 -12.82
N ASP A 101 -38.75 24.11 -12.46
CA ASP A 101 -39.81 23.52 -11.64
C ASP A 101 -39.54 23.56 -10.15
N HIS A 102 -38.45 24.22 -9.73
CA HIS A 102 -38.03 24.37 -8.34
C HIS A 102 -37.87 23.02 -7.58
N GLN A 103 -37.48 21.96 -8.29
CA GLN A 103 -37.34 20.63 -7.72
C GLN A 103 -36.01 20.45 -6.99
N LEU A 104 -34.92 21.05 -7.50
CA LEU A 104 -33.60 20.98 -6.89
C LEU A 104 -33.47 21.94 -5.73
N LEU A 105 -33.83 23.22 -5.94
CA LEU A 105 -33.75 24.25 -4.90
C LEU A 105 -35.17 24.65 -4.45
N ARG A 106 -35.65 23.99 -3.41
CA ARG A 106 -37.02 24.16 -2.88
C ARG A 106 -37.10 25.31 -1.91
N ASN A 107 -38.14 26.13 -2.06
CA ASN A 107 -38.51 27.15 -1.06
C ASN A 107 -39.45 26.49 -0.03
N VAL A 108 -39.04 26.46 1.23
CA VAL A 108 -39.89 26.00 2.35
C VAL A 108 -40.50 27.24 3.00
N THR A 109 -41.77 27.49 2.74
CA THR A 109 -42.54 28.67 3.16
C THR A 109 -42.26 29.03 4.62
N ARG A 110 -41.89 30.27 4.88
CA ARG A 110 -41.54 30.85 6.19
C ARG A 110 -40.35 30.21 6.93
N ARG A 111 -39.69 29.22 6.35
CA ARG A 111 -38.59 28.49 7.03
C ARG A 111 -37.24 28.70 6.35
N GLY A 112 -37.15 28.77 5.02
CA GLY A 112 -35.90 28.96 4.29
C GLY A 112 -35.84 28.17 2.99
N TYR A 113 -34.63 27.71 2.62
CA TYR A 113 -34.38 26.97 1.39
C TYR A 113 -33.81 25.60 1.68
N MET A 114 -34.07 24.64 0.78
CA MET A 114 -33.60 23.27 0.87
C MET A 114 -33.09 22.82 -0.50
N LEU A 115 -31.86 22.30 -0.55
CA LEU A 115 -31.31 21.67 -1.76
C LEU A 115 -31.64 20.20 -1.76
N VAL A 116 -32.24 19.72 -2.85
CA VAL A 116 -32.58 18.31 -3.07
C VAL A 116 -31.75 17.82 -4.27
N PRO A 117 -30.61 17.17 -4.06
CA PRO A 117 -29.81 16.61 -5.14
C PRO A 117 -30.61 15.57 -5.93
N ASP A 118 -30.30 15.43 -7.23
CA ASP A 118 -30.96 14.49 -8.10
C ASP A 118 -30.59 13.03 -7.73
N PRO A 119 -31.57 12.18 -7.38
CA PRO A 119 -31.28 10.77 -7.09
C PRO A 119 -31.00 9.92 -8.36
N ALA A 120 -31.22 10.47 -9.54
CA ALA A 120 -31.27 9.71 -10.80
C ALA A 120 -29.98 9.78 -11.63
N TRP A 121 -28.99 10.60 -11.27
CA TRP A 121 -27.75 10.65 -12.03
C TRP A 121 -26.83 9.47 -11.69
N ARG A 122 -26.99 8.37 -12.43
CA ARG A 122 -25.97 7.33 -12.54
C ARG A 122 -25.11 7.69 -13.75
N GLY A 123 -23.97 8.37 -13.51
CA GLY A 123 -22.91 8.47 -14.51
C GLY A 123 -22.60 7.07 -15.05
N LYS A 124 -22.20 6.98 -16.34
CA LYS A 124 -21.84 5.72 -16.99
C LYS A 124 -21.05 4.86 -16.04
N SER A 125 -21.68 3.78 -15.60
CA SER A 125 -21.20 2.65 -14.83
C SER A 125 -19.76 2.72 -14.29
N SER A 126 -19.61 3.44 -13.19
CA SER A 126 -18.84 2.89 -12.09
C SER A 126 -19.75 1.84 -11.43
N PRO A 127 -19.29 0.64 -11.08
CA PRO A 127 -20.13 -0.33 -10.41
C PRO A 127 -20.76 0.34 -9.21
N ALA A 128 -22.06 0.13 -9.01
CA ALA A 128 -22.80 0.68 -7.88
C ALA A 128 -21.97 0.53 -6.60
N PRO A 129 -21.87 1.58 -5.75
CA PRO A 129 -21.34 1.34 -4.42
C PRO A 129 -22.21 0.25 -3.83
N LEU A 130 -21.64 -0.91 -3.60
CA LEU A 130 -22.23 -1.98 -2.83
C LEU A 130 -22.61 -1.34 -1.49
N ALA A 131 -23.91 -1.08 -1.32
CA ALA A 131 -24.44 -0.56 -0.08
C ALA A 131 -23.93 -1.47 1.05
N ASN A 132 -23.20 -0.88 2.00
CA ASN A 132 -22.71 -1.51 3.23
C ASN A 132 -21.50 -2.45 3.16
N GLN A 133 -20.54 -2.28 2.29
CA GLN A 133 -19.24 -2.93 2.52
C GLN A 133 -18.20 -1.89 2.92
N VAL A 134 -17.88 -1.87 4.20
CA VAL A 134 -16.69 -1.22 4.75
C VAL A 134 -15.47 -1.76 4.00
N PRO A 135 -14.61 -0.90 3.39
CA PRO A 135 -13.46 -1.38 2.63
C PRO A 135 -12.62 -2.35 3.46
N SER A 136 -12.19 -3.44 2.85
CA SER A 136 -11.50 -4.53 3.55
C SER A 136 -10.24 -4.07 4.27
N LEU A 137 -9.54 -3.06 3.74
CA LEU A 137 -8.35 -2.42 4.31
C LEU A 137 -8.67 -0.99 4.79
N SER A 138 -9.73 -0.79 5.53
CA SER A 138 -10.06 0.52 6.10
C SER A 138 -9.70 0.59 7.58
N LEU A 139 -9.02 1.64 7.99
CA LEU A 139 -8.60 1.82 9.37
C LEU A 139 -8.57 3.27 9.82
N VAL A 140 -8.65 3.43 11.14
CA VAL A 140 -8.30 4.67 11.82
C VAL A 140 -7.18 4.39 12.82
N VAL A 141 -6.18 5.26 12.86
CA VAL A 141 -5.18 5.28 13.92
C VAL A 141 -5.58 6.37 14.89
N LEU A 142 -6.02 6.00 16.08
CA LEU A 142 -6.36 6.96 17.12
C LEU A 142 -5.08 7.51 17.77
N PRO A 143 -5.12 8.76 18.28
CA PRO A 143 -3.97 9.35 18.98
C PRO A 143 -3.48 8.43 20.10
N LEU A 144 -2.16 8.16 20.09
CA LEU A 144 -1.54 7.38 21.15
C LEU A 144 -1.74 8.08 22.49
N LYS A 145 -2.16 7.33 23.51
CA LYS A 145 -2.34 7.85 24.86
C LYS A 145 -0.97 8.12 25.48
N ALA A 146 -0.79 9.31 26.04
CA ALA A 146 0.36 9.70 26.84
C ALA A 146 -0.12 10.48 28.06
N GLU A 147 0.76 10.74 29.01
CA GLU A 147 0.43 11.57 30.16
C GLU A 147 0.25 13.04 29.70
N PRO A 148 -0.89 13.69 29.99
CA PRO A 148 -1.17 15.04 29.51
C PRO A 148 -0.16 16.08 30.03
N GLY A 149 0.26 17.01 29.16
CA GLY A 149 1.16 18.09 29.51
C GLY A 149 2.64 17.69 29.61
N THR A 150 2.98 16.47 29.25
CA THR A 150 4.36 15.97 29.28
C THR A 150 5.03 16.02 27.89
N ALA A 151 6.36 15.87 27.85
CA ALA A 151 7.09 15.75 26.60
C ALA A 151 6.64 14.51 25.78
N GLU A 152 6.11 13.50 26.43
CA GLU A 152 5.57 12.30 25.84
C GLU A 152 4.32 12.57 25.02
N GLU A 153 3.54 13.59 25.38
CA GLU A 153 2.29 13.93 24.65
C GLU A 153 2.58 14.42 23.24
N TRP A 154 3.51 15.36 23.07
CA TRP A 154 3.85 15.84 21.71
C TRP A 154 4.49 14.73 20.86
N MET A 155 5.28 13.87 21.47
CA MET A 155 5.91 12.73 20.80
C MET A 155 4.86 11.70 20.37
N ALA A 156 3.88 11.39 21.22
CA ALA A 156 2.75 10.52 20.89
C ALA A 156 1.96 11.06 19.70
N ASP A 157 1.72 12.37 19.67
CA ASP A 157 1.03 13.04 18.56
C ASP A 157 1.84 13.01 17.25
N ALA A 158 3.14 13.24 17.32
CA ALA A 158 4.04 13.17 16.17
C ALA A 158 4.06 11.75 15.59
N ILE A 159 4.33 10.75 16.42
CA ILE A 159 4.35 9.34 16.00
C ILE A 159 3.00 8.90 15.45
N THR A 160 1.89 9.30 16.08
CA THR A 160 0.55 9.01 15.55
C THR A 160 0.39 9.57 14.13
N THR A 161 0.80 10.83 13.92
CA THR A 161 0.70 11.51 12.64
C THR A 161 1.56 10.81 11.56
N ASP A 162 2.81 10.50 11.89
CA ASP A 162 3.74 9.85 10.98
C ASP A 162 3.33 8.40 10.68
N LEU A 163 2.76 7.70 11.69
CA LEU A 163 2.18 6.37 11.50
C LEU A 163 0.99 6.41 10.53
N MET A 164 0.09 7.39 10.68
CA MET A 164 -1.03 7.59 9.75
C MET A 164 -0.54 7.85 8.33
N HIS A 165 0.43 8.75 8.15
CA HIS A 165 1.03 9.02 6.84
C HIS A 165 1.73 7.80 6.25
N SER A 166 2.40 7.00 7.09
CA SER A 166 3.05 5.77 6.63
C SER A 166 2.03 4.72 6.22
N MET A 167 0.94 4.57 6.97
CA MET A 167 -0.15 3.64 6.63
C MET A 167 -0.89 4.08 5.36
N ASP A 168 -1.15 5.37 5.16
CA ASP A 168 -1.76 5.92 3.95
C ASP A 168 -0.88 5.66 2.71
N ARG A 169 0.42 5.84 2.84
CA ARG A 169 1.39 5.52 1.77
C ARG A 169 1.57 4.02 1.51
N MET A 170 1.32 3.16 2.49
CA MET A 170 1.42 1.70 2.36
C MET A 170 0.23 1.09 1.62
N SER A 171 -0.25 1.76 0.62
CA SER A 171 -1.03 1.27 -0.50
C SER A 171 -2.36 0.54 -0.25
N GLY A 172 -3.39 1.18 -0.76
CA GLY A 172 -4.72 0.58 -0.87
C GLY A 172 -5.45 0.45 0.47
N SER A 173 -4.88 0.95 1.56
CA SER A 173 -5.60 1.15 2.81
C SER A 173 -6.34 2.48 2.77
N PHE A 174 -7.60 2.47 3.18
CA PHE A 174 -8.35 3.68 3.43
C PHE A 174 -8.07 4.11 4.88
N VAL A 175 -7.27 5.15 5.06
CA VAL A 175 -6.89 5.67 6.38
C VAL A 175 -7.66 6.94 6.68
N ILE A 176 -8.31 6.98 7.83
CA ILE A 176 -9.01 8.20 8.29
C ILE A 176 -8.01 9.31 8.56
N GLY A 177 -8.29 10.48 8.00
CA GLY A 177 -7.42 11.65 8.11
C GLY A 177 -7.23 12.16 9.55
N ARG A 178 -6.08 12.81 9.78
CA ARG A 178 -5.60 13.29 11.09
C ARG A 178 -6.65 14.09 11.86
N SER A 179 -7.29 15.07 11.23
CA SER A 179 -8.27 15.96 11.93
C SER A 179 -9.41 15.17 12.55
N THR A 180 -9.93 14.15 11.86
CA THR A 180 -10.99 13.27 12.35
C THR A 180 -10.48 12.34 13.45
N ALA A 181 -9.33 11.72 13.26
CA ALA A 181 -8.75 10.83 14.27
C ALA A 181 -8.43 11.58 15.58
N PHE A 182 -7.90 12.80 15.48
CA PHE A 182 -7.54 13.62 16.65
C PHE A 182 -8.76 14.23 17.37
N SER A 183 -9.96 14.20 16.80
CA SER A 183 -11.18 14.59 17.53
C SER A 183 -11.50 13.63 18.69
N TYR A 184 -10.93 12.43 18.68
CA TYR A 184 -11.06 11.45 19.77
C TYR A 184 -9.95 11.57 20.83
N LYS A 185 -9.01 12.53 20.70
CA LYS A 185 -7.92 12.71 21.67
C LYS A 185 -8.47 13.03 23.05
N GLY A 186 -7.98 12.32 24.08
CA GLY A 186 -8.41 12.52 25.47
C GLY A 186 -9.76 11.93 25.83
N THR A 187 -10.47 11.30 24.87
CA THR A 187 -11.73 10.61 25.10
C THR A 187 -11.51 9.12 25.30
N GLU A 188 -12.28 8.52 26.20
CA GLU A 188 -12.36 7.08 26.33
C GLU A 188 -13.42 6.57 25.34
N VAL A 189 -13.03 5.80 24.35
CA VAL A 189 -13.88 5.38 23.24
C VAL A 189 -13.99 3.86 23.15
N ASP A 190 -15.17 3.37 22.79
CA ASP A 190 -15.33 1.98 22.35
C ASP A 190 -14.94 1.88 20.87
N PRO A 191 -13.90 1.08 20.50
CA PRO A 191 -13.46 0.92 19.13
C PRO A 191 -14.57 0.55 18.14
N ARG A 192 -15.60 -0.20 18.59
CA ARG A 192 -16.74 -0.58 17.76
C ARG A 192 -17.60 0.62 17.35
N ASN A 193 -17.75 1.57 18.26
CA ASN A 193 -18.50 2.80 17.97
C ASN A 193 -17.72 3.70 17.02
N VAL A 194 -16.42 3.85 17.24
CA VAL A 194 -15.52 4.61 16.34
C VAL A 194 -15.53 4.00 14.94
N ALA A 195 -15.38 2.69 14.83
CA ALA A 195 -15.38 2.00 13.55
C ALA A 195 -16.71 2.20 12.79
N ARG A 196 -17.82 2.11 13.48
CA ARG A 196 -19.16 2.30 12.91
C ARG A 196 -19.39 3.75 12.47
N GLU A 197 -18.99 4.72 13.28
CA GLU A 197 -19.13 6.14 13.00
C GLU A 197 -18.31 6.55 11.77
N LEU A 198 -17.07 6.05 11.68
CA LEU A 198 -16.13 6.41 10.61
C LEU A 198 -16.23 5.50 9.37
N GLY A 199 -17.02 4.44 9.43
CA GLY A 199 -17.12 3.49 8.31
C GLY A 199 -15.83 2.74 8.03
N VAL A 200 -15.04 2.44 9.06
CA VAL A 200 -13.78 1.70 8.94
C VAL A 200 -13.87 0.33 9.58
N ARG A 201 -13.01 -0.58 9.11
CA ARG A 201 -12.96 -1.95 9.61
C ARG A 201 -12.09 -2.11 10.85
N TYR A 202 -10.97 -1.43 10.88
CA TYR A 202 -9.98 -1.60 11.93
C TYR A 202 -9.74 -0.31 12.69
N VAL A 203 -9.56 -0.43 14.01
CA VAL A 203 -9.19 0.67 14.89
C VAL A 203 -7.85 0.34 15.52
N VAL A 204 -6.86 1.21 15.28
CA VAL A 204 -5.54 1.12 15.89
C VAL A 204 -5.52 2.02 17.11
N LEU A 205 -5.17 1.43 18.25
CA LEU A 205 -5.06 2.06 19.55
C LEU A 205 -3.63 1.93 20.03
N GLY A 206 -3.18 2.85 20.87
CA GLY A 206 -1.87 2.72 21.48
C GLY A 206 -1.64 3.66 22.65
N SER A 207 -0.49 3.47 23.27
CA SER A 207 -0.01 4.33 24.34
C SER A 207 1.51 4.47 24.29
N THR A 208 2.01 5.58 24.80
CA THR A 208 3.43 5.83 25.06
C THR A 208 3.64 5.95 26.55
N ARG A 209 4.73 5.38 27.04
CA ARG A 209 5.19 5.52 28.43
C ARG A 209 6.70 5.69 28.46
N CYS A 210 7.18 6.70 29.16
CA CYS A 210 8.59 6.88 29.44
C CYS A 210 8.95 6.32 30.80
N ASP A 211 10.03 5.57 30.87
CA ASP A 211 10.64 5.06 32.12
C ASP A 211 12.12 5.40 32.07
N GLY A 212 12.44 6.58 32.59
CA GLY A 212 13.80 7.14 32.57
C GLY A 212 14.29 7.37 31.13
N GLU A 213 15.34 6.63 30.74
CA GLU A 213 15.95 6.72 29.41
C GLU A 213 15.25 5.81 28.35
N ARG A 214 14.22 5.06 28.74
CA ARG A 214 13.48 4.17 27.84
C ARG A 214 12.09 4.70 27.54
N VAL A 215 11.70 4.60 26.30
CA VAL A 215 10.34 4.88 25.85
C VAL A 215 9.72 3.59 25.35
N ARG A 216 8.55 3.26 25.87
CA ARG A 216 7.76 2.11 25.47
C ARG A 216 6.55 2.56 24.69
N PHE A 217 6.39 2.02 23.49
CA PHE A 217 5.19 2.15 22.67
C PHE A 217 4.41 0.85 22.75
N SER A 218 3.13 0.94 23.05
CA SER A 218 2.20 -0.20 22.98
C SER A 218 1.18 0.10 21.90
N LEU A 219 1.06 -0.75 20.91
CA LEU A 219 0.05 -0.65 19.84
C LEU A 219 -0.83 -1.88 19.86
N SER A 220 -2.10 -1.68 19.54
CA SER A 220 -3.06 -2.75 19.32
C SER A 220 -3.97 -2.43 18.15
N MET A 221 -4.39 -3.46 17.42
CA MET A 221 -5.37 -3.39 16.35
C MET A 221 -6.62 -4.16 16.75
N VAL A 222 -7.77 -3.51 16.66
CA VAL A 222 -9.07 -4.05 17.05
C VAL A 222 -9.96 -4.15 15.81
N ASP A 223 -10.65 -5.26 15.66
CA ASP A 223 -11.74 -5.40 14.69
C ASP A 223 -12.94 -4.56 15.12
N GLY A 224 -13.31 -3.61 14.29
CA GLY A 224 -14.36 -2.63 14.59
C GLY A 224 -15.78 -3.22 14.65
N GLU A 225 -16.01 -4.41 14.09
CA GLU A 225 -17.30 -5.07 14.14
C GLU A 225 -17.46 -5.89 15.43
N SER A 226 -16.48 -6.74 15.72
CA SER A 226 -16.52 -7.65 16.87
C SER A 226 -15.98 -7.03 18.17
N GLY A 227 -15.13 -6.00 18.09
CA GLY A 227 -14.41 -5.45 19.22
C GLY A 227 -13.23 -6.33 19.69
N VAL A 228 -12.92 -7.40 18.97
CA VAL A 228 -11.83 -8.32 19.31
C VAL A 228 -10.48 -7.69 18.96
N GLN A 229 -9.54 -7.71 19.89
CA GLN A 229 -8.17 -7.34 19.61
C GLN A 229 -7.53 -8.42 18.74
N LEU A 230 -7.18 -8.05 17.51
CA LEU A 230 -6.57 -8.95 16.53
C LEU A 230 -5.06 -9.04 16.70
N TRP A 231 -4.45 -7.97 17.19
CA TRP A 231 -3.01 -7.86 17.35
C TRP A 231 -2.65 -6.86 18.44
N GLY A 232 -1.51 -7.09 19.08
CA GLY A 232 -0.89 -6.16 20.00
C GLY A 232 0.61 -6.41 20.10
N GLN A 233 1.37 -5.33 20.11
CA GLN A 233 2.83 -5.38 20.21
C GLN A 233 3.37 -4.21 21.04
N GLN A 234 4.46 -4.47 21.75
CA GLN A 234 5.21 -3.46 22.49
C GLN A 234 6.59 -3.30 21.87
N PHE A 235 7.06 -2.05 21.86
CA PHE A 235 8.35 -1.65 21.33
C PHE A 235 9.05 -0.82 22.40
N ASP A 236 10.22 -1.26 22.81
CA ASP A 236 11.05 -0.55 23.79
C ASP A 236 12.22 0.11 23.06
N MET A 237 12.49 1.38 23.34
CA MET A 237 13.54 2.18 22.71
C MET A 237 14.24 3.05 23.73
N GLU A 238 15.51 3.39 23.44
CA GLU A 238 16.24 4.39 24.19
C GLU A 238 15.81 5.80 23.75
N ARG A 239 15.56 6.69 24.69
CA ARG A 239 15.13 8.07 24.43
C ARG A 239 16.14 8.85 23.58
N ALA A 240 17.42 8.65 23.78
CA ALA A 240 18.49 9.27 22.98
C ALA A 240 18.44 8.88 21.49
N ASN A 241 17.89 7.72 21.17
CA ASN A 241 17.78 7.23 19.80
C ASN A 241 16.50 7.71 19.10
N LEU A 242 15.51 8.23 19.83
CA LEU A 242 14.23 8.67 19.29
C LEU A 242 14.36 9.87 18.32
N GLU A 243 15.16 10.87 18.68
CA GLU A 243 15.34 12.08 17.85
C GLU A 243 16.02 11.78 16.51
N HIS A 244 16.85 10.72 16.46
CA HIS A 244 17.61 10.30 15.26
C HIS A 244 16.95 9.15 14.49
N SER A 245 15.95 8.49 15.07
CA SER A 245 15.39 7.22 14.56
C SER A 245 13.85 7.19 14.55
N ILE A 246 13.19 8.33 14.66
CA ILE A 246 11.71 8.38 14.68
C ILE A 246 11.13 7.74 13.41
N ASP A 247 11.76 8.00 12.26
CA ASP A 247 11.37 7.42 10.97
C ASP A 247 11.50 5.88 10.96
N ASP A 248 12.59 5.35 11.55
CA ASP A 248 12.83 3.91 11.65
C ASP A 248 11.79 3.24 12.57
N VAL A 249 11.41 3.92 13.68
CA VAL A 249 10.35 3.46 14.60
C VAL A 249 9.01 3.42 13.91
N VAL A 250 8.62 4.52 13.28
CA VAL A 250 7.36 4.64 12.54
C VAL A 250 7.30 3.61 11.43
N GLY A 251 8.41 3.40 10.71
CA GLY A 251 8.51 2.36 9.69
C GLY A 251 8.29 0.96 10.23
N GLN A 252 8.88 0.62 11.39
CA GLN A 252 8.66 -0.68 12.04
C GLN A 252 7.22 -0.86 12.52
N LEU A 253 6.63 0.18 13.13
CA LEU A 253 5.24 0.18 13.58
C LEU A 253 4.27 0.01 12.39
N ALA A 254 4.44 0.81 11.35
CA ALA A 254 3.63 0.77 10.15
C ALA A 254 3.71 -0.60 9.46
N ARG A 255 4.92 -1.17 9.34
CA ARG A 255 5.11 -2.49 8.75
C ARG A 255 4.45 -3.60 9.56
N SER A 256 4.61 -3.58 10.90
CA SER A 256 3.96 -4.56 11.77
C SER A 256 2.44 -4.52 11.63
N LEU A 257 1.85 -3.32 11.62
CA LEU A 257 0.42 -3.12 11.39
C LEU A 257 -0.01 -3.60 10.00
N PHE A 258 0.76 -3.29 8.96
CA PHE A 258 0.47 -3.67 7.59
C PHE A 258 0.40 -5.19 7.42
N VAL A 259 1.42 -5.92 7.93
CA VAL A 259 1.44 -7.39 7.90
C VAL A 259 0.22 -7.96 8.62
N GLN A 260 -0.15 -7.42 9.78
CA GLN A 260 -1.30 -7.88 10.55
C GLN A 260 -2.63 -7.56 9.88
N LEU A 261 -2.75 -6.42 9.20
CA LEU A 261 -3.93 -6.11 8.39
C LEU A 261 -4.16 -7.17 7.32
N PHE A 262 -3.12 -7.57 6.59
CA PHE A 262 -3.22 -8.62 5.57
C PHE A 262 -3.63 -9.96 6.17
N HIS A 263 -3.03 -10.37 7.28
CA HIS A 263 -3.41 -11.61 7.96
C HIS A 263 -4.87 -11.58 8.43
N SER A 264 -5.29 -10.47 9.03
CA SER A 264 -6.67 -10.32 9.54
C SER A 264 -7.72 -10.35 8.43
N VAL A 265 -7.43 -9.73 7.27
CA VAL A 265 -8.30 -9.83 6.08
C VAL A 265 -8.37 -11.27 5.59
N GLY A 266 -7.22 -11.94 5.46
CA GLY A 266 -7.16 -13.34 5.03
C GLY A 266 -7.99 -14.27 5.93
N ASP A 267 -7.84 -14.15 7.25
CA ASP A 267 -8.56 -14.96 8.24
C ASP A 267 -10.08 -14.68 8.23
N ARG A 268 -10.46 -13.42 7.98
CA ARG A 268 -11.88 -13.05 7.84
C ARG A 268 -12.52 -13.70 6.63
N VAL A 269 -11.85 -13.63 5.48
CA VAL A 269 -12.35 -14.20 4.22
C VAL A 269 -12.59 -15.70 4.35
N MET A 270 -11.76 -16.41 5.13
CA MET A 270 -11.95 -17.84 5.44
C MET A 270 -13.27 -18.14 6.17
N ARG A 271 -13.82 -17.18 6.89
CA ARG A 271 -15.09 -17.33 7.66
C ARG A 271 -16.33 -16.95 6.87
N LEU A 272 -16.17 -16.30 5.71
CA LEU A 272 -17.29 -15.90 4.85
C LEU A 272 -17.75 -17.07 3.99
N LYS A 273 -19.06 -17.10 3.68
CA LYS A 273 -19.59 -18.03 2.69
C LYS A 273 -19.03 -17.67 1.29
N PRO A 274 -18.68 -18.66 0.45
CA PRO A 274 -18.07 -18.42 -0.86
C PRO A 274 -18.83 -17.43 -1.76
N GLU A 275 -20.15 -17.43 -1.68
CA GLU A 275 -21.01 -16.55 -2.49
C GLU A 275 -20.93 -15.06 -2.08
N ARG A 276 -20.45 -14.78 -0.87
CA ARG A 276 -20.33 -13.41 -0.31
C ARG A 276 -18.93 -12.82 -0.39
N VAL A 277 -17.96 -13.61 -0.86
CA VAL A 277 -16.57 -13.15 -0.97
C VAL A 277 -16.41 -12.30 -2.23
N ALA A 278 -16.06 -11.04 -2.07
CA ALA A 278 -15.77 -10.13 -3.17
C ALA A 278 -14.43 -10.45 -3.85
N ALA A 279 -14.24 -9.99 -5.08
CA ALA A 279 -12.97 -10.14 -5.80
C ALA A 279 -11.80 -9.53 -5.01
N ASP A 280 -12.00 -8.36 -4.43
CA ASP A 280 -10.98 -7.67 -3.62
C ASP A 280 -10.61 -8.47 -2.36
N ASP A 281 -11.56 -9.09 -1.69
CA ASP A 281 -11.32 -9.96 -0.54
C ASP A 281 -10.46 -11.18 -0.91
N LEU A 282 -10.73 -11.82 -2.07
CA LEU A 282 -9.92 -12.93 -2.60
C LEU A 282 -8.51 -12.48 -2.95
N ALA A 283 -8.39 -11.33 -3.62
CA ALA A 283 -7.08 -10.76 -3.95
C ALA A 283 -6.26 -10.47 -2.69
N MET A 284 -6.88 -9.88 -1.67
CA MET A 284 -6.23 -9.62 -0.39
C MET A 284 -5.82 -10.89 0.35
N ARG A 285 -6.64 -11.93 0.30
CA ARG A 285 -6.26 -13.24 0.83
C ARG A 285 -5.08 -13.83 0.06
N GLY A 286 -5.07 -13.71 -1.27
CA GLY A 286 -3.94 -14.11 -2.11
C GLY A 286 -2.63 -13.42 -1.67
N TRP A 287 -2.67 -12.12 -1.44
CA TRP A 287 -1.54 -11.36 -0.91
C TRP A 287 -1.14 -11.79 0.51
N SER A 288 -2.10 -12.07 1.39
CA SER A 288 -1.82 -12.61 2.73
C SER A 288 -1.04 -13.92 2.66
N VAL A 289 -1.43 -14.84 1.78
CA VAL A 289 -0.72 -16.10 1.55
C VAL A 289 0.67 -15.85 0.95
N TYR A 290 0.76 -14.95 -0.04
CA TYR A 290 2.03 -14.59 -0.69
C TYR A 290 3.07 -14.02 0.30
N PHE A 291 2.64 -13.29 1.32
CA PHE A 291 3.53 -12.73 2.35
C PHE A 291 3.92 -13.70 3.47
N ARG A 292 3.40 -14.92 3.48
CA ARG A 292 3.87 -15.98 4.38
C ARG A 292 5.30 -16.42 4.02
N ILE A 293 5.80 -17.42 4.73
CA ILE A 293 7.09 -18.06 4.40
C ILE A 293 7.10 -18.46 2.93
N LEU A 294 8.17 -18.12 2.22
CA LEU A 294 8.31 -18.36 0.80
C LEU A 294 8.41 -19.87 0.54
N SER A 295 7.38 -20.43 -0.05
CA SER A 295 7.29 -21.86 -0.41
C SER A 295 6.55 -22.06 -1.73
N ARG A 296 6.75 -23.23 -2.34
CA ARG A 296 6.06 -23.62 -3.57
C ARG A 296 4.53 -23.67 -3.37
N GLU A 297 4.10 -24.14 -2.22
CA GLU A 297 2.70 -24.25 -1.83
C GLU A 297 2.05 -22.88 -1.72
N ASN A 298 2.69 -21.96 -0.99
CA ASN A 298 2.15 -20.60 -0.81
C ASN A 298 2.09 -19.82 -2.12
N ILE A 299 3.07 -19.99 -3.02
CA ILE A 299 3.01 -19.35 -4.37
C ILE A 299 1.84 -19.92 -5.17
N ARG A 300 1.60 -21.23 -5.15
CA ARG A 300 0.48 -21.84 -5.87
C ARG A 300 -0.88 -21.46 -5.29
N GLU A 301 -1.01 -21.47 -3.96
CA GLU A 301 -2.24 -21.06 -3.27
C GLU A 301 -2.55 -19.58 -3.55
N SER A 302 -1.54 -18.71 -3.50
CA SER A 302 -1.74 -17.29 -3.81
C SER A 302 -2.19 -17.06 -5.25
N LEU A 303 -1.58 -17.77 -6.23
CA LEU A 303 -1.99 -17.71 -7.64
C LEU A 303 -3.44 -18.17 -7.82
N HIS A 304 -3.83 -19.27 -7.19
CA HIS A 304 -5.21 -19.75 -7.27
C HIS A 304 -6.20 -18.69 -6.78
N LEU A 305 -5.93 -18.07 -5.63
CA LEU A 305 -6.78 -17.02 -5.07
C LEU A 305 -6.85 -15.76 -5.96
N PHE A 306 -5.73 -15.37 -6.58
CA PHE A 306 -5.72 -14.25 -7.51
C PHE A 306 -6.51 -14.55 -8.78
N GLU A 307 -6.41 -15.77 -9.34
CA GLU A 307 -7.18 -16.16 -10.51
C GLU A 307 -8.69 -16.29 -10.19
N GLU A 308 -9.06 -16.77 -9.00
CA GLU A 308 -10.45 -16.74 -8.53
C GLU A 308 -10.98 -15.30 -8.41
N ALA A 309 -10.14 -14.37 -7.95
CA ALA A 309 -10.49 -12.95 -7.90
C ALA A 309 -10.72 -12.39 -9.31
N LEU A 310 -9.84 -12.69 -10.27
CA LEU A 310 -9.97 -12.26 -11.67
C LEU A 310 -11.17 -12.90 -12.38
N ALA A 311 -11.59 -14.10 -11.99
CA ALA A 311 -12.82 -14.70 -12.50
C ALA A 311 -14.08 -13.93 -12.07
N LYS A 312 -14.03 -13.23 -10.94
CA LYS A 312 -15.13 -12.37 -10.45
C LYS A 312 -15.04 -10.94 -10.97
N ASP A 313 -13.82 -10.39 -11.04
CA ASP A 313 -13.53 -9.05 -11.54
C ASP A 313 -12.22 -9.07 -12.35
N PRO A 314 -12.32 -9.15 -13.70
CA PRO A 314 -11.15 -9.21 -14.58
C PRO A 314 -10.23 -7.97 -14.52
N ASP A 315 -10.73 -6.85 -14.00
CA ASP A 315 -10.02 -5.59 -13.89
C ASP A 315 -9.56 -5.29 -12.45
N SER A 316 -9.64 -6.25 -11.57
CA SER A 316 -9.12 -6.13 -10.19
C SER A 316 -7.61 -5.87 -10.19
N VAL A 317 -7.21 -4.62 -9.96
CA VAL A 317 -5.81 -4.19 -9.95
C VAL A 317 -4.98 -5.03 -8.97
N ARG A 318 -5.50 -5.31 -7.78
CA ARG A 318 -4.80 -6.12 -6.77
C ARG A 318 -4.59 -7.56 -7.21
N ALA A 319 -5.58 -8.14 -7.88
CA ALA A 319 -5.48 -9.51 -8.38
C ALA A 319 -4.53 -9.62 -9.58
N LEU A 320 -4.62 -8.69 -10.54
CA LEU A 320 -3.69 -8.59 -11.67
C LEU A 320 -2.23 -8.46 -11.19
N ALA A 321 -1.99 -7.55 -10.25
CA ALA A 321 -0.67 -7.37 -9.64
C ALA A 321 -0.21 -8.62 -8.88
N GLY A 322 -1.13 -9.31 -8.21
CA GLY A 322 -0.87 -10.56 -7.52
C GLY A 322 -0.44 -11.67 -8.46
N VAL A 323 -1.16 -11.88 -9.57
CA VAL A 323 -0.80 -12.88 -10.59
C VAL A 323 0.56 -12.57 -11.19
N SER A 324 0.81 -11.33 -11.62
CA SER A 324 2.09 -10.92 -12.19
C SER A 324 3.24 -11.19 -11.22
N THR A 325 3.10 -10.78 -9.96
CA THR A 325 4.12 -10.92 -8.91
C THR A 325 4.38 -12.38 -8.58
N ALA A 326 3.35 -13.17 -8.29
CA ALA A 326 3.49 -14.56 -7.87
C ALA A 326 3.99 -15.45 -9.01
N SER A 327 3.54 -15.23 -10.24
CA SER A 327 4.05 -15.93 -11.42
C SER A 327 5.54 -15.64 -11.66
N SER A 328 5.95 -14.37 -11.61
CA SER A 328 7.34 -13.96 -11.79
C SER A 328 8.25 -14.55 -10.72
N PHE A 329 7.87 -14.47 -9.43
CA PHE A 329 8.62 -15.09 -8.35
C PHE A 329 8.67 -16.61 -8.47
N GLY A 330 7.56 -17.24 -8.83
CA GLY A 330 7.47 -18.67 -9.00
C GLY A 330 8.39 -19.19 -10.11
N VAL A 331 8.57 -18.43 -11.17
CA VAL A 331 9.54 -18.71 -12.25
C VAL A 331 10.97 -18.54 -11.75
N MET A 332 11.27 -17.42 -11.07
CA MET A 332 12.62 -17.14 -10.54
C MET A 332 13.12 -18.19 -9.55
N LEU A 333 12.22 -18.73 -8.75
CA LEU A 333 12.53 -19.72 -7.71
C LEU A 333 12.32 -21.18 -8.15
N GLU A 334 11.98 -21.40 -9.42
CA GLU A 334 11.67 -22.74 -9.97
C GLU A 334 10.51 -23.48 -9.25
N TYR A 335 9.56 -22.72 -8.72
CA TYR A 335 8.40 -23.25 -8.01
C TYR A 335 7.23 -23.62 -8.94
N LEU A 336 7.21 -23.08 -10.17
CA LEU A 336 6.16 -23.34 -11.15
C LEU A 336 6.67 -24.25 -12.27
N PRO A 337 5.90 -25.28 -12.65
CA PRO A 337 6.36 -26.31 -13.60
C PRO A 337 6.43 -25.78 -15.04
N ASP A 338 5.48 -24.93 -15.45
CA ASP A 338 5.46 -24.32 -16.79
C ASP A 338 5.92 -22.85 -16.70
N LYS A 339 7.24 -22.68 -16.86
CA LYS A 339 7.87 -21.35 -16.82
C LYS A 339 7.35 -20.44 -17.94
N ALA A 340 7.13 -21.00 -19.14
CA ALA A 340 6.72 -20.22 -20.31
C ALA A 340 5.27 -19.71 -20.17
N ALA A 341 4.34 -20.57 -19.74
CA ALA A 341 2.97 -20.16 -19.48
C ALA A 341 2.89 -19.15 -18.34
N SER A 342 3.67 -19.36 -17.26
CA SER A 342 3.71 -18.44 -16.12
C SER A 342 4.24 -17.05 -16.50
N LEU A 343 5.28 -16.97 -17.35
CA LEU A 343 5.80 -15.71 -17.85
C LEU A 343 4.81 -14.99 -18.77
N ARG A 344 4.15 -15.71 -19.69
CA ARG A 344 3.09 -15.10 -20.52
C ARG A 344 1.97 -14.52 -19.67
N ARG A 345 1.54 -15.26 -18.64
CA ARG A 345 0.49 -14.80 -17.73
C ARG A 345 0.91 -13.55 -16.94
N ALA A 346 2.16 -13.50 -16.47
CA ALA A 346 2.72 -12.32 -15.83
C ALA A 346 2.78 -11.11 -16.77
N GLU A 347 3.13 -11.32 -18.03
CA GLU A 347 3.17 -10.29 -19.08
C GLU A 347 1.77 -9.73 -19.39
N GLU A 348 0.79 -10.61 -19.61
CA GLU A 348 -0.62 -10.24 -19.86
C GLU A 348 -1.18 -9.39 -18.72
N THR A 349 -0.99 -9.83 -17.47
CA THR A 349 -1.51 -9.11 -16.31
C THR A 349 -0.78 -7.79 -16.05
N THR A 350 0.54 -7.73 -16.30
CA THR A 350 1.30 -6.48 -16.21
C THR A 350 0.86 -5.48 -17.28
N ALA A 351 0.66 -5.93 -18.52
CA ALA A 351 0.15 -5.08 -19.61
C ALA A 351 -1.26 -4.56 -19.30
N ARG A 352 -2.12 -5.40 -18.68
CA ARG A 352 -3.46 -4.95 -18.26
C ARG A 352 -3.41 -3.88 -17.19
N LEU A 353 -2.51 -3.98 -16.21
CA LEU A 353 -2.28 -2.94 -15.20
C LEU A 353 -1.85 -1.60 -15.84
N GLU A 354 -1.03 -1.64 -16.89
CA GLU A 354 -0.62 -0.44 -17.63
C GLU A 354 -1.81 0.19 -18.38
N GLN A 355 -2.66 -0.61 -19.03
CA GLN A 355 -3.87 -0.14 -19.71
C GLN A 355 -4.87 0.50 -18.74
N LEU A 356 -4.98 -0.01 -17.51
CA LEU A 356 -5.84 0.54 -16.48
C LEU A 356 -5.28 1.82 -15.86
N GLY A 357 -4.04 2.21 -16.18
CA GLY A 357 -3.36 3.35 -15.58
C GLY A 357 -3.12 3.19 -14.09
N ALA A 358 -3.10 1.95 -13.58
CA ALA A 358 -2.89 1.68 -12.18
C ALA A 358 -1.46 2.06 -11.76
N ASP A 359 -1.32 2.71 -10.63
CA ASP A 359 -0.04 3.24 -10.12
C ASP A 359 0.01 3.20 -8.60
N ASP A 360 -0.41 2.09 -8.03
CA ASP A 360 -0.34 1.83 -6.59
C ASP A 360 0.87 0.95 -6.22
N TRP A 361 1.04 0.68 -4.94
CA TRP A 361 2.12 -0.17 -4.42
C TRP A 361 2.09 -1.58 -5.03
N PHE A 362 0.92 -2.19 -5.19
CA PHE A 362 0.76 -3.53 -5.77
C PHE A 362 1.23 -3.54 -7.21
N THR A 363 0.81 -2.55 -7.99
CA THR A 363 1.18 -2.37 -9.39
C THR A 363 2.69 -2.14 -9.54
N LEU A 364 3.29 -1.27 -8.73
CA LEU A 364 4.73 -1.03 -8.75
C LEU A 364 5.51 -2.29 -8.36
N THR A 365 5.05 -3.03 -7.34
CA THR A 365 5.66 -4.31 -6.95
C THR A 365 5.62 -5.31 -8.11
N ALA A 366 4.48 -5.46 -8.79
CA ALA A 366 4.34 -6.35 -9.93
C ALA A 366 5.30 -5.98 -11.07
N ARG A 367 5.36 -4.70 -11.44
CA ARG A 367 6.26 -4.20 -12.49
C ARG A 367 7.73 -4.42 -12.18
N VAL A 368 8.15 -4.15 -10.94
CA VAL A 368 9.55 -4.35 -10.51
C VAL A 368 9.93 -5.83 -10.56
N VAL A 369 9.07 -6.72 -10.05
CA VAL A 369 9.33 -8.16 -10.03
C VAL A 369 9.29 -8.74 -11.45
N PHE A 370 8.39 -8.26 -12.30
CA PHE A 370 8.34 -8.66 -13.71
C PHE A 370 9.59 -8.19 -14.48
N ALA A 371 10.06 -6.97 -14.27
CA ALA A 371 11.31 -6.48 -14.86
C ALA A 371 12.51 -7.34 -14.41
N ASN A 372 12.54 -7.79 -13.15
CA ASN A 372 13.57 -8.68 -12.63
C ASN A 372 13.60 -10.02 -13.38
N VAL A 373 12.46 -10.69 -13.54
CA VAL A 373 12.41 -11.99 -14.24
C VAL A 373 12.69 -11.87 -15.73
N ARG A 374 12.45 -10.69 -16.31
CA ARG A 374 12.78 -10.37 -17.72
C ARG A 374 14.26 -10.01 -17.93
N GLY A 375 15.02 -9.82 -16.85
CA GLY A 375 16.43 -9.36 -16.94
C GLY A 375 16.58 -7.88 -17.30
N GLU A 376 15.54 -7.07 -17.10
CA GLU A 376 15.51 -5.62 -17.40
C GLU A 376 15.96 -4.83 -16.16
N TRP A 377 17.22 -5.03 -15.71
CA TRP A 377 17.66 -4.59 -14.38
C TRP A 377 17.78 -3.09 -14.19
N GLU A 378 18.12 -2.33 -15.24
CA GLU A 378 18.12 -0.87 -15.22
C GLU A 378 16.69 -0.33 -15.00
N LYS A 379 15.72 -0.90 -15.72
CA LYS A 379 14.29 -0.59 -15.55
C LYS A 379 13.79 -0.99 -14.17
N MET A 380 14.21 -2.16 -13.68
CA MET A 380 13.93 -2.61 -12.31
C MET A 380 14.45 -1.62 -11.28
N LEU A 381 15.69 -1.12 -11.42
CA LEU A 381 16.28 -0.13 -10.51
C LEU A 381 15.50 1.19 -10.53
N GLN A 382 15.15 1.69 -11.72
CA GLN A 382 14.37 2.91 -11.86
C GLN A 382 13.01 2.80 -11.12
N MET A 383 12.28 1.69 -11.34
CA MET A 383 11.01 1.45 -10.67
C MET A 383 11.17 1.24 -9.17
N ALA A 384 12.21 0.55 -8.72
CA ALA A 384 12.51 0.35 -7.30
C ALA A 384 12.87 1.68 -6.61
N ASN A 385 13.56 2.60 -7.29
CA ASN A 385 13.81 3.95 -6.78
C ASN A 385 12.49 4.73 -6.63
N THR A 386 11.59 4.67 -7.62
CA THR A 386 10.25 5.26 -7.51
C THR A 386 9.47 4.67 -6.33
N MET A 387 9.57 3.36 -6.08
CA MET A 387 8.96 2.76 -4.89
C MET A 387 9.57 3.32 -3.59
N VAL A 388 10.90 3.48 -3.51
CA VAL A 388 11.56 4.06 -2.32
C VAL A 388 11.17 5.52 -2.12
N GLU A 389 11.05 6.31 -3.17
CA GLU A 389 10.59 7.71 -3.10
C GLU A 389 9.15 7.82 -2.58
N ARG A 390 8.26 6.97 -3.08
CA ARG A 390 6.84 6.99 -2.70
C ARG A 390 6.56 6.30 -1.37
N PHE A 391 7.33 5.26 -1.04
CA PHE A 391 7.18 4.41 0.13
C PHE A 391 8.51 4.26 0.88
N PRO A 392 9.06 5.34 1.45
CA PRO A 392 10.44 5.37 1.98
C PRO A 392 10.68 4.41 3.15
N ASN A 393 9.63 4.03 3.85
CA ASN A 393 9.67 3.12 5.01
C ASN A 393 9.22 1.69 4.66
N ASP A 394 8.97 1.39 3.37
CA ASP A 394 8.60 0.03 2.96
C ASP A 394 9.83 -0.86 2.75
N PRO A 395 9.99 -1.94 3.53
CA PRO A 395 11.11 -2.86 3.37
C PRO A 395 11.12 -3.56 2.01
N THR A 396 9.95 -3.77 1.37
CA THR A 396 9.86 -4.37 0.04
C THR A 396 10.51 -3.46 -1.01
N ALA A 397 10.28 -2.14 -0.95
CA ALA A 397 10.89 -1.17 -1.85
C ALA A 397 12.42 -1.22 -1.76
N HIS A 398 12.97 -1.20 -0.53
CA HIS A 398 14.41 -1.29 -0.29
C HIS A 398 14.99 -2.65 -0.70
N GLN A 399 14.25 -3.75 -0.50
CA GLN A 399 14.65 -5.08 -0.94
C GLN A 399 14.75 -5.15 -2.47
N GLN A 400 13.76 -4.63 -3.20
CA GLN A 400 13.77 -4.62 -4.66
C GLN A 400 14.90 -3.74 -5.21
N ARG A 401 15.15 -2.59 -4.58
CA ARG A 401 16.29 -1.74 -4.91
C ARG A 401 17.62 -2.47 -4.68
N SER A 402 17.78 -3.16 -3.56
CA SER A 402 18.97 -3.97 -3.28
C SER A 402 19.17 -5.05 -4.34
N ALA A 403 18.11 -5.78 -4.71
CA ALA A 403 18.20 -6.82 -5.73
C ALA A 403 18.61 -6.25 -7.10
N ALA A 404 18.09 -5.10 -7.51
CA ALA A 404 18.46 -4.44 -8.76
C ALA A 404 19.92 -3.98 -8.76
N LEU A 405 20.34 -3.29 -7.71
CA LEU A 405 21.73 -2.82 -7.53
C LEU A 405 22.73 -3.98 -7.57
N MET A 406 22.41 -5.10 -6.94
CA MET A 406 23.22 -6.32 -6.98
C MET A 406 23.42 -6.82 -8.42
N LYS A 407 22.37 -6.88 -9.24
CA LYS A 407 22.43 -7.31 -10.64
C LYS A 407 23.27 -6.37 -11.51
N LEU A 408 23.31 -5.09 -11.15
CA LEU A 408 24.07 -4.04 -11.83
C LEU A 408 25.49 -3.89 -11.27
N GLY A 409 25.96 -4.78 -10.39
CA GLY A 409 27.32 -4.78 -9.84
C GLY A 409 27.62 -3.66 -8.85
N GLN A 410 26.58 -2.98 -8.32
CA GLN A 410 26.66 -1.93 -7.30
C GLN A 410 26.47 -2.56 -5.91
N PHE A 411 27.46 -3.35 -5.49
CA PHE A 411 27.31 -4.26 -4.35
C PHE A 411 27.22 -3.55 -3.00
N GLU A 412 28.00 -2.48 -2.81
CA GLU A 412 28.05 -1.69 -1.58
C GLU A 412 26.70 -0.99 -1.33
N GLU A 413 26.15 -0.35 -2.37
CA GLU A 413 24.86 0.34 -2.30
C GLU A 413 23.70 -0.69 -2.13
N SER A 414 23.85 -1.87 -2.73
CA SER A 414 22.90 -2.97 -2.55
C SER A 414 22.85 -3.44 -1.10
N ILE A 415 24.01 -3.60 -0.44
CA ILE A 415 24.08 -3.96 0.99
C ILE A 415 23.42 -2.88 1.85
N ALA A 416 23.69 -1.60 1.58
CA ALA A 416 23.10 -0.49 2.31
C ALA A 416 21.56 -0.49 2.20
N ALA A 417 21.04 -0.73 0.98
CA ALA A 417 19.59 -0.84 0.77
C ALA A 417 18.98 -2.04 1.51
N ALA A 418 19.64 -3.22 1.48
CA ALA A 418 19.17 -4.39 2.22
C ALA A 418 19.18 -4.16 3.75
N GLN A 419 20.22 -3.52 4.28
CA GLN A 419 20.31 -3.16 5.70
C GLN A 419 19.18 -2.21 6.11
N ARG A 420 18.81 -1.27 5.24
CA ARG A 420 17.67 -0.38 5.50
C ARG A 420 16.35 -1.16 5.53
N ALA A 421 16.14 -2.11 4.64
CA ALA A 421 14.98 -2.99 4.67
C ALA A 421 14.89 -3.79 5.98
N VAL A 422 16.03 -4.31 6.46
CA VAL A 422 16.12 -5.04 7.75
C VAL A 422 15.72 -4.15 8.93
N ARG A 423 16.13 -2.87 8.94
CA ARG A 423 15.75 -1.94 10.02
C ARG A 423 14.24 -1.74 10.11
N PHE A 424 13.55 -1.63 8.96
CA PHE A 424 12.09 -1.44 8.94
C PHE A 424 11.32 -2.72 9.28
N SER A 425 11.89 -3.90 9.07
CA SER A 425 11.19 -5.16 9.32
C SER A 425 12.11 -6.24 9.89
N PRO A 426 12.58 -6.11 11.13
CA PRO A 426 13.56 -7.05 11.71
C PRO A 426 13.02 -8.47 11.96
N ARG A 427 11.71 -8.68 11.86
CA ARG A 427 11.02 -9.99 12.05
C ARG A 427 10.20 -10.42 10.85
N ASP A 428 10.53 -9.95 9.64
CA ASP A 428 9.79 -10.32 8.43
C ASP A 428 10.02 -11.80 8.10
N SER A 429 8.95 -12.52 7.80
CA SER A 429 9.00 -13.93 7.39
C SER A 429 9.79 -14.16 6.09
N ARG A 430 10.00 -13.11 5.29
CA ARG A 430 10.77 -13.11 4.05
C ARG A 430 12.22 -12.66 4.22
N PHE A 431 12.70 -12.61 5.46
CA PHE A 431 14.06 -12.18 5.82
C PHE A 431 15.15 -12.94 5.06
N GLY A 432 14.87 -14.18 4.67
CA GLY A 432 15.77 -15.00 3.85
C GLY A 432 16.19 -14.32 2.54
N LEU A 433 15.28 -13.58 1.88
CA LEU A 433 15.62 -12.86 0.64
C LEU A 433 16.56 -11.66 0.88
N LEU A 434 16.44 -10.99 2.01
CA LEU A 434 17.36 -9.90 2.38
C LEU A 434 18.76 -10.44 2.69
N HIS A 435 18.84 -11.54 3.46
CA HIS A 435 20.11 -12.21 3.72
C HIS A 435 20.72 -12.79 2.44
N LEU A 436 19.90 -13.26 1.48
CA LEU A 436 20.38 -13.66 0.17
C LEU A 436 21.08 -12.51 -0.54
N CYS A 437 20.46 -11.33 -0.61
CA CYS A 437 21.08 -10.16 -1.23
C CYS A 437 22.40 -9.79 -0.55
N VAL A 438 22.42 -9.72 0.79
CA VAL A 438 23.62 -9.35 1.55
C VAL A 438 24.71 -10.40 1.38
N ALA A 439 24.42 -11.68 1.53
CA ALA A 439 25.39 -12.76 1.39
C ALA A 439 25.99 -12.82 -0.02
N THR A 440 25.12 -12.66 -1.05
CA THR A 440 25.57 -12.63 -2.43
C THR A 440 26.53 -11.45 -2.68
N ASN A 441 26.14 -10.23 -2.27
CA ASN A 441 26.99 -9.06 -2.45
C ASN A 441 28.32 -9.18 -1.71
N GLN A 442 28.32 -9.69 -0.48
CA GLN A 442 29.54 -9.94 0.29
C GLN A 442 30.44 -11.00 -0.37
N PHE A 443 29.84 -12.03 -0.96
CA PHE A 443 30.60 -13.02 -1.75
C PHE A 443 31.24 -12.36 -2.99
N MET A 444 30.48 -11.51 -3.72
CA MET A 444 31.01 -10.77 -4.87
C MET A 444 32.17 -9.84 -4.49
N LEU A 445 32.12 -9.23 -3.29
CA LEU A 445 33.14 -8.38 -2.71
C LEU A 445 34.27 -9.15 -2.00
N GLU A 446 34.31 -10.47 -2.10
CA GLU A 446 35.30 -11.36 -1.47
C GLU A 446 35.31 -11.29 0.08
N GLN A 447 34.26 -10.77 0.68
CA GLN A 447 34.04 -10.74 2.12
C GLN A 447 33.47 -12.09 2.61
N TYR A 448 34.21 -13.17 2.41
CA TYR A 448 33.71 -14.54 2.51
C TYR A 448 33.24 -14.95 3.91
N ALA A 449 33.90 -14.47 4.97
CA ALA A 449 33.47 -14.76 6.35
C ALA A 449 32.08 -14.16 6.64
N GLN A 450 31.85 -12.90 6.24
CA GLN A 450 30.55 -12.23 6.40
C GLN A 450 29.49 -12.86 5.49
N ALA A 451 29.87 -13.23 4.24
CA ALA A 451 29.00 -13.96 3.32
C ALA A 451 28.55 -15.28 3.91
N THR A 452 29.43 -16.05 4.58
CA THR A 452 29.10 -17.29 5.26
C THR A 452 28.08 -17.08 6.37
N GLU A 453 28.26 -16.05 7.21
CA GLU A 453 27.33 -15.75 8.31
C GLU A 453 25.92 -15.41 7.77
N ASN A 454 25.83 -14.52 6.77
CA ASN A 454 24.54 -14.16 6.19
C ASN A 454 23.92 -15.29 5.37
N ALA A 455 24.70 -16.13 4.70
CA ALA A 455 24.21 -17.33 4.01
C ALA A 455 23.65 -18.36 4.99
N ARG A 456 24.22 -18.52 6.18
CA ARG A 456 23.65 -19.37 7.25
C ARG A 456 22.31 -18.82 7.74
N ARG A 457 22.22 -17.51 7.97
CA ARG A 457 20.96 -16.83 8.35
C ARG A 457 19.89 -16.99 7.27
N MET A 458 20.25 -16.82 6.01
CA MET A 458 19.37 -17.07 4.85
C MET A 458 18.84 -18.50 4.85
N GLN A 459 19.73 -19.49 4.97
CA GLN A 459 19.35 -20.92 4.94
C GLN A 459 18.44 -21.28 6.11
N ALA A 460 18.68 -20.72 7.30
CA ALA A 460 17.82 -20.94 8.47
C ALA A 460 16.42 -20.33 8.28
N ALA A 461 16.35 -19.13 7.70
CA ALA A 461 15.07 -18.42 7.49
C ALA A 461 14.28 -18.94 6.28
N SER A 462 14.97 -19.40 5.22
CA SER A 462 14.35 -19.79 3.96
C SER A 462 15.12 -20.93 3.29
N PRO A 463 15.09 -22.15 3.84
CA PRO A 463 15.90 -23.28 3.37
C PRO A 463 15.52 -23.75 1.95
N ASN A 464 14.34 -23.40 1.48
CA ASN A 464 13.80 -23.82 0.18
C ASN A 464 14.20 -22.91 -0.99
N ILE A 465 14.98 -21.85 -0.75
CA ILE A 465 15.53 -21.01 -1.84
C ILE A 465 16.61 -21.85 -2.56
N PRO A 466 16.48 -22.12 -3.87
CA PRO A 466 17.37 -23.05 -4.58
C PRO A 466 18.86 -22.71 -4.47
N ILE A 467 19.21 -21.42 -4.48
CA ILE A 467 20.62 -20.95 -4.38
C ILE A 467 21.16 -20.95 -2.94
N ALA A 468 20.33 -21.17 -1.91
CA ALA A 468 20.75 -21.02 -0.52
C ALA A 468 21.94 -21.93 -0.16
N THR A 469 21.81 -23.23 -0.43
CA THR A 469 22.87 -24.20 -0.13
C THR A 469 24.11 -24.01 -0.98
N PRO A 470 24.03 -23.84 -2.31
CA PRO A 470 25.20 -23.55 -3.14
C PRO A 470 25.98 -22.31 -2.69
N LEU A 471 25.30 -21.21 -2.39
CA LEU A 471 25.96 -19.97 -1.93
C LEU A 471 26.67 -20.17 -0.58
N LEU A 472 26.04 -20.86 0.38
CA LEU A 472 26.64 -21.14 1.67
C LEU A 472 27.86 -22.07 1.51
N ALA A 473 27.77 -23.15 0.71
CA ALA A 473 28.85 -24.07 0.48
C ALA A 473 30.07 -23.37 -0.16
N ALA A 474 29.85 -22.53 -1.18
CA ALA A 474 30.92 -21.74 -1.81
C ALA A 474 31.56 -20.76 -0.83
N SER A 475 30.72 -20.07 0.00
CA SER A 475 31.20 -19.13 1.02
C SER A 475 32.07 -19.83 2.07
N LEU A 476 31.69 -21.02 2.51
CA LEU A 476 32.45 -21.87 3.43
C LEU A 476 33.81 -22.26 2.84
N VAL A 477 33.85 -22.68 1.59
CA VAL A 477 35.11 -23.01 0.90
C VAL A 477 36.06 -21.82 0.90
N ARG A 478 35.57 -20.64 0.52
CA ARG A 478 36.39 -19.43 0.42
C ARG A 478 36.77 -18.84 1.78
N SER A 479 35.99 -19.09 2.83
CA SER A 479 36.33 -18.69 4.21
C SER A 479 37.22 -19.70 4.95
N GLY A 480 37.73 -20.76 4.27
CA GLY A 480 38.63 -21.73 4.85
C GLY A 480 37.96 -22.95 5.49
N HIS A 481 36.64 -23.07 5.47
CA HIS A 481 35.86 -24.19 6.05
C HIS A 481 35.50 -25.24 4.98
N ARG A 482 36.53 -25.70 4.23
CA ARG A 482 36.35 -26.55 3.05
C ARG A 482 35.57 -27.84 3.32
N GLU A 483 35.89 -28.53 4.42
CA GLU A 483 35.24 -29.84 4.73
C GLU A 483 33.76 -29.66 5.07
N GLU A 484 33.40 -28.60 5.78
CA GLU A 484 32.00 -28.27 6.06
C GLU A 484 31.25 -27.97 4.75
N GLY A 485 31.81 -27.13 3.87
CA GLY A 485 31.24 -26.82 2.56
C GLY A 485 31.05 -28.05 1.69
N LYS A 486 32.03 -28.99 1.69
CA LYS A 486 31.95 -30.26 0.98
C LYS A 486 30.85 -31.17 1.51
N ALA A 487 30.71 -31.29 2.82
CA ALA A 487 29.66 -32.09 3.45
C ALA A 487 28.28 -31.50 3.09
N LEU A 488 28.11 -30.19 3.20
CA LEU A 488 26.86 -29.51 2.87
C LEU A 488 26.47 -29.70 1.39
N LEU A 489 27.41 -29.57 0.47
CA LEU A 489 27.16 -29.76 -0.96
C LEU A 489 26.80 -31.22 -1.26
N ARG A 490 27.50 -32.19 -0.69
CA ARG A 490 27.21 -33.62 -0.84
C ARG A 490 25.76 -33.94 -0.43
N ASP A 491 25.32 -33.43 0.73
CA ASP A 491 23.96 -33.65 1.23
C ASP A 491 22.91 -32.97 0.33
N HIS A 492 23.27 -31.82 -0.27
CA HIS A 492 22.43 -31.14 -1.25
C HIS A 492 22.29 -31.94 -2.56
N LEU A 493 23.40 -32.46 -3.10
CA LEU A 493 23.40 -33.29 -4.31
C LEU A 493 22.66 -34.62 -4.12
N ALA A 494 22.72 -35.21 -2.95
CA ALA A 494 21.94 -36.41 -2.63
C ALA A 494 20.41 -36.19 -2.73
N LYS A 495 19.95 -34.99 -2.39
CA LYS A 495 18.54 -34.58 -2.50
C LYS A 495 18.17 -34.02 -3.89
N ASN A 496 19.15 -33.54 -4.63
CA ASN A 496 19.00 -32.90 -5.94
C ASN A 496 19.99 -33.52 -6.96
N PRO A 497 19.77 -34.76 -7.42
CA PRO A 497 20.74 -35.50 -8.22
C PRO A 497 21.03 -34.88 -9.59
N ASN A 498 20.14 -34.01 -10.08
CA ASN A 498 20.32 -33.27 -11.34
C ASN A 498 21.00 -31.89 -11.16
N CYS A 499 21.50 -31.59 -9.95
CA CYS A 499 22.17 -30.31 -9.68
C CYS A 499 23.62 -30.39 -10.17
N ASP A 500 23.96 -29.54 -11.13
CA ASP A 500 25.29 -29.37 -11.72
C ASP A 500 25.61 -27.88 -11.93
N SER A 501 26.76 -27.59 -12.49
CA SER A 501 27.19 -26.21 -12.78
C SER A 501 26.24 -25.48 -13.73
N SER A 502 25.56 -26.21 -14.64
CA SER A 502 24.62 -25.62 -15.62
C SER A 502 23.30 -25.28 -15.00
N SER A 503 22.90 -25.99 -13.94
CA SER A 503 21.66 -25.72 -13.19
C SER A 503 21.83 -24.64 -12.11
N VAL A 504 23.04 -24.45 -11.57
CA VAL A 504 23.33 -23.42 -10.56
C VAL A 504 23.46 -22.03 -11.17
N ALA A 505 24.08 -21.89 -12.35
CA ALA A 505 24.29 -20.59 -13.00
C ALA A 505 22.98 -19.80 -13.24
N PRO A 506 21.87 -20.39 -13.73
CA PRO A 506 20.59 -19.70 -13.94
C PRO A 506 19.92 -19.22 -12.65
N LEU A 507 20.26 -19.77 -11.49
CA LEU A 507 19.74 -19.32 -10.19
C LEU A 507 20.30 -17.93 -9.79
N MET A 508 21.37 -17.51 -10.45
CA MET A 508 22.00 -16.19 -10.27
C MET A 508 22.05 -15.43 -11.60
N PRO A 509 20.90 -14.98 -12.12
CA PRO A 509 20.86 -14.23 -13.36
C PRO A 509 21.48 -12.84 -13.15
N GLY A 510 22.34 -12.42 -14.09
CA GLY A 510 23.01 -11.13 -14.10
C GLY A 510 23.94 -11.05 -15.31
N SER A 511 24.09 -9.85 -15.90
CA SER A 511 24.92 -9.60 -17.07
C SER A 511 26.09 -8.66 -16.80
N HIS A 512 26.06 -7.93 -15.68
CA HIS A 512 27.14 -7.01 -15.33
C HIS A 512 28.46 -7.77 -15.10
N PRO A 513 29.60 -7.34 -15.68
CA PRO A 513 30.88 -8.09 -15.62
C PRO A 513 31.28 -8.48 -14.19
N ARG A 514 31.24 -7.55 -13.24
CA ARG A 514 31.57 -7.82 -11.83
C ARG A 514 30.67 -8.92 -11.21
N PHE A 515 29.37 -8.94 -11.57
CA PHE A 515 28.44 -9.96 -11.09
C PHE A 515 28.74 -11.32 -11.71
N VAL A 516 28.99 -11.37 -13.02
CA VAL A 516 29.33 -12.60 -13.76
C VAL A 516 30.62 -13.21 -13.22
N GLU A 517 31.66 -12.40 -13.02
CA GLU A 517 32.93 -12.86 -12.43
C GLU A 517 32.74 -13.47 -11.05
N GLY A 518 31.98 -12.81 -10.19
CA GLY A 518 31.69 -13.32 -8.85
C GLY A 518 30.87 -14.63 -8.87
N ARG A 519 29.88 -14.75 -9.77
CA ARG A 519 29.13 -15.99 -9.99
C ARG A 519 30.03 -17.12 -10.47
N ASP A 520 30.89 -16.87 -11.44
CA ASP A 520 31.79 -17.88 -11.99
C ASP A 520 32.79 -18.35 -10.92
N ARG A 521 33.28 -17.42 -10.07
CA ARG A 521 34.10 -17.73 -8.89
C ARG A 521 33.36 -18.59 -7.87
N MET A 522 32.06 -18.35 -7.65
CA MET A 522 31.22 -19.18 -6.80
C MET A 522 31.10 -20.60 -7.36
N ILE A 523 30.80 -20.74 -8.65
CA ILE A 523 30.70 -22.05 -9.32
C ILE A 523 32.04 -22.78 -9.29
N ALA A 524 33.16 -22.08 -9.54
CA ALA A 524 34.47 -22.66 -9.41
C ALA A 524 34.73 -23.22 -8.00
N SER A 525 34.36 -22.48 -6.96
CA SER A 525 34.47 -22.95 -5.56
C SER A 525 33.64 -24.21 -5.28
N LEU A 526 32.47 -24.33 -5.88
CA LEU A 526 31.61 -25.52 -5.75
C LEU A 526 32.21 -26.71 -6.50
N ARG A 527 32.80 -26.50 -7.68
CA ARG A 527 33.50 -27.55 -8.43
C ARG A 527 34.71 -28.09 -7.67
N GLU A 528 35.46 -27.25 -6.96
CA GLU A 528 36.56 -27.66 -6.09
C GLU A 528 36.17 -28.68 -5.01
N ILE A 529 34.88 -28.74 -4.64
CA ILE A 529 34.34 -29.62 -3.59
C ILE A 529 33.38 -30.68 -4.11
N GLY A 530 33.22 -30.82 -5.45
CA GLY A 530 32.53 -31.92 -6.09
C GLY A 530 31.19 -31.60 -6.76
N LEU A 531 30.92 -30.31 -7.12
CA LEU A 531 29.81 -29.99 -8.01
C LEU A 531 30.15 -30.45 -9.44
N PRO A 532 29.27 -31.23 -10.10
CA PRO A 532 29.48 -31.68 -11.48
C PRO A 532 29.56 -30.55 -12.50
#